data_7d34bb811477c0a3fd22cdf0e178e3ff
#
_entry.id   7d34bb811477c0a3fd22cdf0e178e3ff
#
_cell.length_a   1.000
_cell.length_b   1.000
_cell.length_c   1.000
_cell.angle_alpha   90.00
_cell.angle_beta   90.00
_cell.angle_gamma   90.00
#
_symmetry.space_group_name_H-M   'P 1'
#
loop_
_entity.id
_entity.type
_entity.pdbx_description
1 polymer ?
#
loop_
_entity_poly.entity_id
_entity_poly.type
_entity_poly.pdbx_seq_one_letter_code
_entity_poly.pdbx_strand_id
1 'polypeptide(L)'
;YVDEVLAVERCDPGIGLSPGDVVVSIDGEDAMGLFRERLETASGATKYARRRWATDFLLRGVRGSEVTLEARGGDGRTYSVALTRARGYGHDGPTVEASAVADDVGYIRVHRWWNPDGEDLVADIDAALERFRDCPFLVIDVRANGGGDDRLADQVVGRFLTHAVVASVSFHREPGTDTYRQTAEVARPRGPWRYEGRTAVLIDEGCMSACEHFVSGMDASGIILLVGVSTTGAGGWIRSVDLPG
;
A
#
# COMPACT_ATOMS: atom_id res chain seq x y z
N TYR A 1 8.09 -10.48 -11.87
CA TYR A 1 7.28 -11.55 -12.50
C TYR A 1 8.06 -12.15 -13.67
N VAL A 2 9.06 -12.92 -13.34
CA VAL A 2 9.70 -13.86 -14.23
C VAL A 2 9.25 -15.20 -13.71
N ASP A 3 8.48 -15.93 -14.52
CA ASP A 3 7.81 -17.20 -14.22
C ASP A 3 6.69 -17.10 -13.17
N GLU A 4 5.49 -17.50 -13.56
CA GLU A 4 4.26 -17.42 -12.76
C GLU A 4 4.34 -18.34 -11.54
N VAL A 5 4.88 -17.82 -10.43
CA VAL A 5 4.92 -18.51 -9.15
C VAL A 5 4.25 -17.66 -8.07
N LEU A 6 3.63 -18.32 -7.09
CA LEU A 6 3.15 -17.71 -5.88
C LEU A 6 4.25 -17.83 -4.83
N ALA A 7 4.89 -16.73 -4.48
CA ALA A 7 5.95 -16.71 -3.48
C ALA A 7 5.48 -16.03 -2.19
N VAL A 8 5.98 -16.50 -1.07
CA VAL A 8 5.79 -15.87 0.24
C VAL A 8 6.58 -14.57 0.25
N GLU A 9 5.88 -13.44 0.33
CA GLU A 9 6.52 -12.12 0.43
C GLU A 9 6.95 -11.83 1.87
N ARG A 10 6.05 -12.10 2.82
CA ARG A 10 6.26 -11.91 4.26
C ARG A 10 5.51 -12.98 5.04
N CYS A 11 6.02 -13.30 6.20
CA CYS A 11 5.38 -14.21 7.15
C CYS A 11 5.79 -13.84 8.57
N ASP A 12 4.95 -14.20 9.54
CA ASP A 12 5.28 -14.05 10.95
C ASP A 12 6.38 -15.06 11.34
N PRO A 13 7.26 -14.70 12.27
CA PRO A 13 8.27 -15.64 12.78
C PRO A 13 7.63 -16.90 13.37
N GLY A 14 8.16 -18.06 13.01
CA GLY A 14 7.77 -19.34 13.61
C GLY A 14 6.58 -20.03 12.96
N ILE A 15 5.96 -19.48 11.91
CA ILE A 15 4.87 -20.18 11.18
C ILE A 15 5.36 -21.29 10.24
N GLY A 16 6.67 -21.48 10.12
CA GLY A 16 7.25 -22.54 9.30
C GLY A 16 7.40 -22.21 7.81
N LEU A 17 7.19 -20.95 7.42
CA LEU A 17 7.45 -20.41 6.06
C LEU A 17 8.57 -19.38 6.14
N SER A 18 9.21 -19.15 5.00
CA SER A 18 10.22 -18.10 4.83
C SER A 18 9.90 -17.21 3.62
N PRO A 19 10.23 -15.91 3.66
CA PRO A 19 10.15 -15.07 2.47
C PRO A 19 10.96 -15.67 1.32
N GLY A 20 10.34 -15.75 0.13
CA GLY A 20 10.91 -16.38 -1.05
C GLY A 20 10.49 -17.83 -1.27
N ASP A 21 9.90 -18.52 -0.27
CA ASP A 21 9.34 -19.85 -0.48
C ASP A 21 8.21 -19.81 -1.51
N VAL A 22 8.16 -20.83 -2.36
CA VAL A 22 7.14 -20.94 -3.43
C VAL A 22 6.00 -21.82 -2.95
N VAL A 23 4.78 -21.29 -2.90
CA VAL A 23 3.57 -22.04 -2.58
C VAL A 23 3.19 -22.91 -3.78
N VAL A 24 3.19 -24.22 -3.58
CA VAL A 24 2.94 -25.23 -4.61
C VAL A 24 1.47 -25.67 -4.60
N SER A 25 0.91 -25.96 -3.40
CA SER A 25 -0.49 -26.32 -3.25
C SER A 25 -1.13 -25.69 -2.01
N ILE A 26 -2.45 -25.56 -2.04
CA ILE A 26 -3.30 -25.07 -0.95
C ILE A 26 -4.41 -26.09 -0.76
N ASP A 27 -4.50 -26.69 0.43
CA ASP A 27 -5.43 -27.78 0.75
C ASP A 27 -5.41 -28.94 -0.29
N GLY A 28 -4.21 -29.21 -0.87
CA GLY A 28 -3.98 -30.25 -1.87
C GLY A 28 -4.29 -29.87 -3.32
N GLU A 29 -4.80 -28.66 -3.58
CA GLU A 29 -5.05 -28.14 -4.93
C GLU A 29 -3.87 -27.32 -5.44
N ASP A 30 -3.60 -27.37 -6.75
CA ASP A 30 -2.53 -26.58 -7.39
C ASP A 30 -2.72 -25.07 -7.12
N ALA A 31 -1.75 -24.46 -6.44
CA ALA A 31 -1.85 -23.06 -6.01
C ALA A 31 -1.97 -22.09 -7.19
N MET A 32 -1.27 -22.37 -8.31
CA MET A 32 -1.35 -21.54 -9.51
C MET A 32 -2.67 -21.73 -10.26
N GLY A 33 -3.25 -22.92 -10.23
CA GLY A 33 -4.61 -23.19 -10.75
C GLY A 33 -5.65 -22.35 -10.01
N LEU A 34 -5.63 -22.41 -8.68
CA LEU A 34 -6.49 -21.59 -7.82
C LEU A 34 -6.30 -20.09 -8.08
N PHE A 35 -5.07 -19.62 -8.22
CA PHE A 35 -4.80 -18.22 -8.54
C PHE A 35 -5.41 -17.80 -9.88
N ARG A 36 -5.26 -18.61 -10.94
CA ARG A 36 -5.84 -18.30 -12.26
C ARG A 36 -7.35 -18.24 -12.22
N GLU A 37 -7.99 -19.17 -11.54
CA GLU A 37 -9.45 -19.15 -11.32
C GLU A 37 -9.89 -17.86 -10.60
N ARG A 38 -9.21 -17.49 -9.52
CA ARG A 38 -9.50 -16.24 -8.80
C ARG A 38 -9.27 -14.99 -9.66
N LEU A 39 -8.25 -15.01 -10.50
CA LEU A 39 -7.92 -13.89 -11.39
C LEU A 39 -9.02 -13.62 -12.44
N GLU A 40 -9.75 -14.65 -12.89
CA GLU A 40 -10.89 -14.48 -13.81
C GLU A 40 -12.00 -13.61 -13.22
N THR A 41 -12.24 -13.73 -11.93
CA THR A 41 -13.30 -12.99 -11.20
C THR A 41 -12.78 -11.77 -10.46
N ALA A 42 -11.46 -11.57 -10.37
CA ALA A 42 -10.85 -10.47 -9.67
C ALA A 42 -11.18 -9.12 -10.34
N SER A 43 -11.70 -8.18 -9.55
CA SER A 43 -11.90 -6.80 -9.97
C SER A 43 -10.69 -5.94 -9.61
N GLY A 44 -10.44 -4.88 -10.40
CA GLY A 44 -9.37 -3.94 -10.16
C GLY A 44 -9.09 -3.09 -11.38
N ALA A 45 -8.72 -1.83 -11.20
CA ALA A 45 -8.45 -0.89 -12.27
C ALA A 45 -7.13 -1.20 -13.01
N THR A 46 -6.19 -1.84 -12.33
CA THR A 46 -4.89 -2.22 -12.91
C THR A 46 -4.70 -3.74 -12.92
N LYS A 47 -3.84 -4.23 -13.81
CA LYS A 47 -3.47 -5.66 -13.83
C LYS A 47 -2.82 -6.11 -12.52
N TYR A 48 -2.08 -5.23 -11.87
CA TYR A 48 -1.41 -5.49 -10.59
C TYR A 48 -2.44 -5.60 -9.46
N ALA A 49 -3.40 -4.68 -9.38
CA ALA A 49 -4.49 -4.73 -8.43
C ALA A 49 -5.32 -6.01 -8.55
N ARG A 50 -5.65 -6.44 -9.77
CA ARG A 50 -6.37 -7.71 -10.01
C ARG A 50 -5.57 -8.92 -9.53
N ARG A 51 -4.26 -8.96 -9.81
CA ARG A 51 -3.38 -10.04 -9.35
C ARG A 51 -3.29 -10.07 -7.83
N ARG A 52 -3.11 -8.92 -7.18
CA ARG A 52 -3.12 -8.82 -5.72
C ARG A 52 -4.43 -9.32 -5.13
N TRP A 53 -5.57 -8.88 -5.67
CA TRP A 53 -6.89 -9.37 -5.26
C TRP A 53 -6.99 -10.89 -5.35
N ALA A 54 -6.59 -11.48 -6.46
CA ALA A 54 -6.60 -12.92 -6.63
C ALA A 54 -5.74 -13.62 -5.58
N THR A 55 -4.55 -13.10 -5.28
CA THR A 55 -3.65 -13.64 -4.26
C THR A 55 -4.22 -13.51 -2.84
N ASP A 56 -4.74 -12.34 -2.48
CA ASP A 56 -5.29 -12.07 -1.15
C ASP A 56 -6.49 -12.96 -0.81
N PHE A 57 -7.18 -13.48 -1.83
CA PHE A 57 -8.33 -14.37 -1.64
C PHE A 57 -7.97 -15.86 -1.57
N LEU A 58 -6.73 -16.26 -1.88
CA LEU A 58 -6.35 -17.68 -1.90
C LEU A 58 -6.45 -18.35 -0.52
N LEU A 59 -6.09 -17.62 0.53
CA LEU A 59 -6.11 -18.15 1.90
C LEU A 59 -7.38 -17.79 2.69
N ARG A 60 -8.34 -17.08 2.07
CA ARG A 60 -9.59 -16.72 2.76
C ARG A 60 -10.44 -17.93 3.07
N GLY A 61 -11.08 -17.89 4.24
CA GLY A 61 -11.97 -18.95 4.71
C GLY A 61 -12.59 -18.59 6.05
N VAL A 62 -13.24 -19.55 6.68
CA VAL A 62 -13.85 -19.36 8.00
C VAL A 62 -12.75 -19.11 9.04
N ARG A 63 -12.89 -18.06 9.84
CA ARG A 63 -11.94 -17.75 10.92
C ARG A 63 -11.84 -18.93 11.88
N GLY A 64 -10.60 -19.32 12.21
CA GLY A 64 -10.30 -20.47 13.07
C GLY A 64 -10.25 -21.80 12.33
N SER A 65 -10.62 -21.88 11.03
CA SER A 65 -10.38 -23.08 10.24
C SER A 65 -8.90 -23.20 9.86
N GLU A 66 -8.46 -24.43 9.62
CA GLU A 66 -7.11 -24.71 9.14
C GLU A 66 -7.03 -24.60 7.61
N VAL A 67 -5.83 -24.33 7.12
CA VAL A 67 -5.43 -24.44 5.71
C VAL A 67 -4.04 -25.05 5.67
N THR A 68 -3.84 -26.01 4.79
CA THR A 68 -2.55 -26.66 4.58
C THR A 68 -1.89 -26.12 3.33
N LEU A 69 -0.67 -25.65 3.45
CA LEU A 69 0.15 -25.21 2.33
C LEU A 69 1.28 -26.22 2.11
N GLU A 70 1.51 -26.60 0.85
CA GLU A 70 2.80 -27.17 0.47
C GLU A 70 3.65 -26.05 -0.13
N ALA A 71 4.84 -25.86 0.42
CA ALA A 71 5.78 -24.85 -0.02
C ALA A 71 7.11 -25.48 -0.38
N ARG A 72 7.78 -24.87 -1.37
CA ARG A 72 9.13 -25.26 -1.77
C ARG A 72 10.10 -24.18 -1.37
N GLY A 73 11.02 -24.53 -0.47
CA GLY A 73 12.07 -23.65 0.02
C GLY A 73 13.16 -23.36 -1.00
N GLY A 74 14.02 -22.41 -0.67
CA GLY A 74 15.19 -22.05 -1.52
C GLY A 74 16.19 -23.18 -1.73
N ASP A 75 16.17 -24.22 -0.90
CA ASP A 75 16.97 -25.46 -1.06
C ASP A 75 16.34 -26.48 -2.03
N GLY A 76 15.17 -26.14 -2.59
CA GLY A 76 14.41 -26.98 -3.53
C GLY A 76 13.55 -28.08 -2.86
N ARG A 77 13.58 -28.21 -1.53
CA ARG A 77 12.77 -29.19 -0.81
C ARG A 77 11.34 -28.69 -0.65
N THR A 78 10.38 -29.60 -0.81
CA THR A 78 8.97 -29.35 -0.51
C THR A 78 8.65 -29.79 0.90
N TYR A 79 7.88 -28.98 1.62
CA TYR A 79 7.43 -29.23 2.97
C TYR A 79 6.01 -28.71 3.15
N SER A 80 5.32 -29.21 4.17
CA SER A 80 3.93 -28.87 4.46
C SER A 80 3.84 -28.03 5.72
N VAL A 81 2.98 -26.99 5.68
CA VAL A 81 2.68 -26.10 6.80
C VAL A 81 1.18 -26.00 6.98
N ALA A 82 0.68 -26.30 8.19
CA ALA A 82 -0.70 -26.06 8.55
C ALA A 82 -0.83 -24.70 9.23
N LEU A 83 -1.72 -23.86 8.72
CA LEU A 83 -1.99 -22.52 9.23
C LEU A 83 -3.44 -22.43 9.71
N THR A 84 -3.67 -21.74 10.82
CA THR A 84 -5.02 -21.39 11.27
C THR A 84 -5.42 -20.05 10.69
N ARG A 85 -6.55 -19.99 9.98
CA ARG A 85 -7.07 -18.73 9.42
C ARG A 85 -7.44 -17.76 10.54
N ALA A 86 -6.73 -16.66 10.60
CA ALA A 86 -6.93 -15.58 11.55
C ALA A 86 -7.60 -14.37 10.88
N ARG A 87 -7.67 -13.23 11.57
CA ARG A 87 -8.01 -11.96 10.96
C ARG A 87 -6.94 -11.62 9.91
N GLY A 88 -7.37 -11.02 8.79
CA GLY A 88 -6.45 -10.69 7.70
C GLY A 88 -5.22 -9.92 8.15
N TYR A 89 -4.15 -10.09 7.41
CA TYR A 89 -2.86 -9.46 7.68
C TYR A 89 -3.02 -7.94 7.78
N GLY A 90 -2.71 -7.39 8.94
CA GLY A 90 -2.67 -5.95 9.21
C GLY A 90 -1.30 -5.61 9.79
N HIS A 91 -0.90 -4.36 9.65
CA HIS A 91 0.28 -3.86 10.37
C HIS A 91 -0.14 -3.49 11.79
N ASP A 92 0.35 -4.22 12.79
CA ASP A 92 0.08 -3.96 14.22
C ASP A 92 1.12 -3.02 14.85
N GLY A 93 2.12 -2.59 14.09
CA GLY A 93 3.16 -1.65 14.51
C GLY A 93 2.76 -0.18 14.37
N PRO A 94 3.71 0.74 14.62
CA PRO A 94 3.50 2.18 14.51
C PRO A 94 3.10 2.57 13.08
N THR A 95 2.36 3.67 12.95
CA THR A 95 1.95 4.19 11.64
C THR A 95 3.13 4.65 10.79
N VAL A 96 4.16 5.20 11.45
CA VAL A 96 5.38 5.71 10.81
C VAL A 96 6.60 5.04 11.42
N GLU A 97 7.48 4.54 10.58
CA GLU A 97 8.80 4.05 10.96
C GLU A 97 9.86 4.89 10.24
N ALA A 98 10.95 5.23 10.95
CA ALA A 98 12.01 6.04 10.37
C ALA A 98 13.39 5.50 10.77
N SER A 99 14.26 5.29 9.78
CA SER A 99 15.62 4.81 9.96
C SER A 99 16.58 5.42 8.94
N ALA A 100 17.88 5.45 9.22
CA ALA A 100 18.88 5.69 8.21
C ALA A 100 19.24 4.35 7.55
N VAL A 101 19.22 4.29 6.22
CA VAL A 101 19.68 3.10 5.46
C VAL A 101 21.13 3.23 4.99
N ALA A 102 21.64 4.46 4.97
CA ALA A 102 23.06 4.80 4.80
C ALA A 102 23.30 6.17 5.48
N ASP A 103 24.57 6.59 5.56
CA ASP A 103 24.94 7.85 6.24
C ASP A 103 24.24 9.09 5.63
N ASP A 104 23.94 9.04 4.34
CA ASP A 104 23.36 10.13 3.55
C ASP A 104 21.93 9.83 3.06
N VAL A 105 21.32 8.70 3.49
CA VAL A 105 19.98 8.27 3.03
C VAL A 105 19.03 8.03 4.20
N GLY A 106 18.04 8.91 4.33
CA GLY A 106 16.90 8.71 5.23
C GLY A 106 15.86 7.76 4.62
N TYR A 107 15.18 6.98 5.46
CA TYR A 107 14.09 6.11 5.08
C TYR A 107 12.92 6.33 6.02
N ILE A 108 11.74 6.56 5.44
CA ILE A 108 10.46 6.71 6.17
C ILE A 108 9.47 5.74 5.58
N ARG A 109 8.93 4.85 6.41
CA ARG A 109 7.83 3.94 6.06
C ARG A 109 6.53 4.50 6.58
N VAL A 110 5.50 4.60 5.75
CA VAL A 110 4.14 5.01 6.14
C VAL A 110 3.19 3.86 5.84
N HIS A 111 2.66 3.24 6.90
CA HIS A 111 1.85 2.03 6.78
C HIS A 111 0.37 2.32 6.50
N ARG A 112 -0.13 3.49 6.91
CA ARG A 112 -1.55 3.89 6.78
C ARG A 112 -1.68 5.41 6.81
N TRP A 113 -2.83 5.93 6.36
CA TRP A 113 -3.15 7.36 6.40
C TRP A 113 -4.27 7.66 7.41
N TRP A 114 -4.16 7.18 8.63
CA TRP A 114 -5.02 7.58 9.76
C TRP A 114 -4.22 7.51 11.06
N ASN A 115 -4.71 8.21 12.06
CA ASN A 115 -4.12 8.22 13.40
C ASN A 115 -4.82 7.17 14.27
N PRO A 116 -4.18 6.05 14.63
CA PRO A 116 -4.61 5.22 15.74
C PRO A 116 -4.58 6.01 17.06
N ASP A 117 -5.26 5.50 18.09
CA ASP A 117 -5.29 6.14 19.39
C ASP A 117 -3.86 6.38 19.92
N GLY A 118 -3.57 7.66 20.21
CA GLY A 118 -2.28 8.07 20.76
C GLY A 118 -1.17 8.34 19.73
N GLU A 119 -1.42 8.18 18.43
CA GLU A 119 -0.48 8.52 17.36
C GLU A 119 -0.88 9.83 16.66
N ASP A 120 0.12 10.58 16.17
CA ASP A 120 -0.03 11.73 15.25
C ASP A 120 0.91 11.54 14.06
N LEU A 121 0.37 10.94 12.99
CA LEU A 121 1.10 10.63 11.77
C LEU A 121 1.86 11.84 11.21
N VAL A 122 1.22 13.02 11.21
CA VAL A 122 1.84 14.22 10.65
C VAL A 122 3.00 14.70 11.51
N ALA A 123 2.84 14.66 12.84
CA ALA A 123 3.92 15.01 13.76
C ALA A 123 5.08 14.00 13.68
N ASP A 124 4.79 12.70 13.56
CA ASP A 124 5.79 11.65 13.45
C ASP A 124 6.59 11.77 12.15
N ILE A 125 5.92 12.06 11.02
CA ILE A 125 6.61 12.32 9.75
C ILE A 125 7.42 13.61 9.81
N ASP A 126 6.89 14.67 10.42
CA ASP A 126 7.61 15.93 10.59
C ASP A 126 8.89 15.73 11.41
N ALA A 127 8.82 14.95 12.49
CA ALA A 127 9.99 14.59 13.29
C ALA A 127 11.02 13.77 12.51
N ALA A 128 10.55 12.82 11.68
CA ALA A 128 11.41 12.03 10.81
C ALA A 128 12.08 12.91 9.73
N LEU A 129 11.33 13.81 9.09
CA LEU A 129 11.87 14.75 8.11
C LEU A 129 12.87 15.72 8.72
N GLU A 130 12.63 16.21 9.95
CA GLU A 130 13.59 17.06 10.66
C GLU A 130 14.88 16.29 10.98
N ARG A 131 14.77 15.02 11.41
CA ARG A 131 15.93 14.13 11.63
C ARG A 131 16.78 13.96 10.38
N PHE A 132 16.16 13.88 9.21
CA PHE A 132 16.84 13.68 7.92
C PHE A 132 16.99 14.94 7.10
N ARG A 133 16.83 16.12 7.71
CA ARG A 133 16.80 17.41 7.01
C ARG A 133 18.06 17.68 6.20
N ASP A 134 19.22 17.28 6.72
CA ASP A 134 20.51 17.47 6.08
C ASP A 134 20.92 16.26 5.20
N CYS A 135 20.11 15.19 5.15
CA CYS A 135 20.36 14.07 4.25
C CYS A 135 20.05 14.50 2.80
N PRO A 136 20.98 14.30 1.85
CA PRO A 136 20.73 14.62 0.44
C PRO A 136 19.73 13.69 -0.24
N PHE A 137 19.44 12.53 0.35
CA PHE A 137 18.52 11.53 -0.19
C PHE A 137 17.53 11.05 0.85
N LEU A 138 16.28 10.86 0.41
CA LEU A 138 15.18 10.32 1.20
C LEU A 138 14.42 9.27 0.41
N VAL A 139 14.10 8.17 1.07
CA VAL A 139 13.17 7.16 0.58
C VAL A 139 11.92 7.20 1.43
N ILE A 140 10.77 7.41 0.81
CA ILE A 140 9.46 7.27 1.46
C ILE A 140 8.82 5.99 0.91
N ASP A 141 8.56 5.02 1.77
CA ASP A 141 7.97 3.75 1.40
C ASP A 141 6.50 3.71 1.81
N VAL A 142 5.61 3.71 0.82
CA VAL A 142 4.16 3.60 1.01
C VAL A 142 3.60 2.31 0.41
N ARG A 143 4.43 1.32 0.13
CA ARG A 143 3.98 0.02 -0.39
C ARG A 143 3.05 -0.66 0.60
N ALA A 144 2.03 -1.34 0.10
CA ALA A 144 0.97 -2.00 0.88
C ALA A 144 0.18 -1.06 1.81
N ASN A 145 0.22 0.25 1.59
CA ASN A 145 -0.57 1.22 2.34
C ASN A 145 -1.98 1.33 1.75
N GLY A 146 -2.97 0.83 2.46
CA GLY A 146 -4.38 0.78 2.02
C GLY A 146 -5.13 2.13 2.06
N GLY A 147 -4.46 3.24 2.38
CA GLY A 147 -5.06 4.58 2.40
C GLY A 147 -5.54 5.03 3.78
N GLY A 148 -6.53 5.92 3.81
CA GLY A 148 -7.08 6.53 5.02
C GLY A 148 -7.64 7.94 4.76
N ASP A 149 -7.10 8.96 5.43
CA ASP A 149 -7.53 10.36 5.33
C ASP A 149 -6.61 11.15 4.38
N ASP A 150 -7.16 11.62 3.26
CA ASP A 150 -6.45 12.42 2.25
C ASP A 150 -5.87 13.72 2.84
N ARG A 151 -6.50 14.28 3.88
CA ARG A 151 -6.03 15.53 4.52
C ARG A 151 -4.69 15.33 5.24
N LEU A 152 -4.43 14.13 5.78
CA LEU A 152 -3.12 13.80 6.35
C LEU A 152 -2.06 13.68 5.25
N ALA A 153 -2.43 13.04 4.13
CA ALA A 153 -1.57 12.96 2.95
C ALA A 153 -1.18 14.34 2.42
N ASP A 154 -2.14 15.25 2.26
CA ASP A 154 -1.90 16.64 1.82
C ASP A 154 -0.93 17.39 2.74
N GLN A 155 -1.05 17.20 4.05
CA GLN A 155 -0.15 17.85 5.00
C GLN A 155 1.30 17.36 4.85
N VAL A 156 1.48 16.06 4.57
CA VAL A 156 2.81 15.50 4.32
C VAL A 156 3.37 15.98 2.99
N VAL A 157 2.58 15.91 1.91
CA VAL A 157 2.95 16.45 0.59
C VAL A 157 3.39 17.91 0.70
N GLY A 158 2.70 18.71 1.52
CA GLY A 158 3.01 20.13 1.73
C GLY A 158 4.42 20.42 2.24
N ARG A 159 5.12 19.43 2.83
CA ARG A 159 6.52 19.56 3.27
C ARG A 159 7.54 19.50 2.13
N PHE A 160 7.09 19.14 0.94
CA PHE A 160 7.93 19.02 -0.26
C PHE A 160 7.66 20.12 -1.28
N LEU A 161 6.55 20.85 -1.14
CA LEU A 161 6.07 21.79 -2.13
C LEU A 161 6.68 23.18 -2.00
N THR A 162 6.95 23.84 -3.14
CA THR A 162 7.25 25.27 -3.26
C THR A 162 6.03 26.10 -3.63
N HIS A 163 5.04 25.49 -4.27
CA HIS A 163 3.78 26.10 -4.70
C HIS A 163 2.65 25.07 -4.60
N ALA A 164 1.42 25.55 -4.70
CA ALA A 164 0.26 24.65 -4.67
C ALA A 164 0.20 23.76 -5.93
N VAL A 165 -0.13 22.49 -5.75
CA VAL A 165 -0.30 21.51 -6.84
C VAL A 165 -1.68 20.89 -6.78
N VAL A 166 -2.23 20.49 -7.91
CA VAL A 166 -3.45 19.69 -7.96
C VAL A 166 -3.07 18.23 -7.70
N ALA A 167 -3.44 17.72 -6.53
CA ALA A 167 -3.16 16.34 -6.13
C ALA A 167 -4.14 15.36 -6.78
N SER A 168 -5.42 15.73 -6.87
CA SER A 168 -6.43 14.91 -7.53
C SER A 168 -7.53 15.74 -8.20
N VAL A 169 -8.25 15.11 -9.13
CA VAL A 169 -9.45 15.67 -9.76
C VAL A 169 -10.56 14.63 -9.67
N SER A 170 -11.68 15.01 -9.04
CA SER A 170 -12.85 14.17 -8.90
C SER A 170 -13.99 14.65 -9.78
N PHE A 171 -14.71 13.70 -10.38
CA PHE A 171 -15.90 13.97 -11.18
C PHE A 171 -17.13 13.39 -10.46
N HIS A 172 -18.02 14.26 -10.01
CA HIS A 172 -19.24 13.90 -9.32
C HIS A 172 -20.44 14.01 -10.25
N ARG A 173 -21.12 12.89 -10.54
CA ARG A 173 -22.35 12.91 -11.32
C ARG A 173 -23.42 13.70 -10.56
N GLU A 174 -24.06 14.65 -11.22
CA GLU A 174 -25.16 15.40 -10.64
C GLU A 174 -26.45 14.54 -10.66
N PRO A 175 -27.17 14.45 -9.51
CA PRO A 175 -28.36 13.62 -9.43
C PRO A 175 -29.39 13.95 -10.50
N GLY A 176 -29.89 12.92 -11.19
CA GLY A 176 -30.93 13.07 -12.22
C GLY A 176 -30.48 13.64 -13.56
N THR A 177 -29.17 13.77 -13.76
CA THR A 177 -28.58 14.32 -15.01
C THR A 177 -27.48 13.42 -15.55
N ASP A 178 -27.02 13.70 -16.78
CA ASP A 178 -25.81 13.11 -17.37
C ASP A 178 -24.61 14.08 -17.31
N THR A 179 -24.71 15.10 -16.46
CA THR A 179 -23.63 16.07 -16.23
C THR A 179 -22.77 15.69 -15.04
N TYR A 180 -21.51 16.14 -15.07
CA TYR A 180 -20.54 15.92 -14.01
C TYR A 180 -20.01 17.25 -13.53
N ARG A 181 -20.01 17.42 -12.21
CA ARG A 181 -19.28 18.51 -11.55
C ARG A 181 -17.86 18.04 -11.27
N GLN A 182 -16.89 18.82 -11.75
CA GLN A 182 -15.48 18.59 -11.46
C GLN A 182 -15.07 19.34 -10.18
N THR A 183 -14.31 18.67 -9.32
CA THR A 183 -13.65 19.28 -8.15
C THR A 183 -12.17 18.90 -8.17
N ALA A 184 -11.30 19.88 -7.90
CA ALA A 184 -9.87 19.65 -7.75
C ALA A 184 -9.48 19.73 -6.29
N GLU A 185 -8.71 18.78 -5.83
CA GLU A 185 -8.07 18.77 -4.51
C GLU A 185 -6.65 19.27 -4.67
N VAL A 186 -6.29 20.26 -3.85
CA VAL A 186 -5.07 21.04 -4.01
C VAL A 186 -4.21 20.94 -2.77
N ALA A 187 -3.09 20.25 -2.87
CA ALA A 187 -2.05 20.27 -1.84
C ALA A 187 -1.29 21.60 -1.89
N ARG A 188 -0.94 22.13 -0.71
CA ARG A 188 -0.30 23.44 -0.55
C ARG A 188 0.97 23.32 0.28
N PRO A 189 1.98 24.18 0.04
CA PRO A 189 3.15 24.27 0.89
C PRO A 189 2.74 24.42 2.37
N ARG A 190 3.43 23.71 3.26
CA ARG A 190 3.14 23.68 4.70
C ARG A 190 4.39 23.93 5.54
N GLY A 191 4.22 24.74 6.57
CA GLY A 191 5.23 25.00 7.60
C GLY A 191 6.32 25.99 7.17
N PRO A 192 7.27 26.28 8.10
CA PRO A 192 8.30 27.30 7.87
C PRO A 192 9.48 26.80 7.02
N TRP A 193 9.54 25.50 6.73
CA TRP A 193 10.59 24.86 5.93
C TRP A 193 10.01 23.70 5.13
N ARG A 194 10.74 23.27 4.11
CA ARG A 194 10.44 22.08 3.29
C ARG A 194 11.67 21.18 3.22
N TYR A 195 11.45 19.90 2.95
CA TYR A 195 12.54 18.99 2.63
C TYR A 195 13.06 19.30 1.21
N GLU A 196 14.37 19.42 1.06
CA GLU A 196 15.02 19.83 -0.21
C GLU A 196 15.86 18.74 -0.85
N GLY A 197 16.08 17.63 -0.14
CA GLY A 197 16.85 16.49 -0.67
C GLY A 197 16.09 15.76 -1.78
N ARG A 198 16.84 14.97 -2.55
CA ARG A 198 16.26 14.12 -3.59
C ARG A 198 15.41 13.03 -2.94
N THR A 199 14.16 12.89 -3.36
CA THR A 199 13.21 11.96 -2.76
C THR A 199 12.79 10.90 -3.75
N ALA A 200 12.86 9.63 -3.34
CA ALA A 200 12.21 8.51 -4.02
C ALA A 200 11.00 8.03 -3.21
N VAL A 201 9.89 7.75 -3.88
CA VAL A 201 8.70 7.17 -3.26
C VAL A 201 8.52 5.75 -3.78
N LEU A 202 8.55 4.77 -2.86
CA LEU A 202 8.32 3.36 -3.21
C LEU A 202 6.83 3.07 -3.16
N ILE A 203 6.31 2.57 -4.28
CA ILE A 203 4.90 2.27 -4.49
C ILE A 203 4.68 0.84 -4.96
N ASP A 204 3.51 0.28 -4.68
CA ASP A 204 3.06 -1.01 -5.20
C ASP A 204 1.54 -1.04 -5.44
N GLU A 205 1.04 -2.18 -5.86
CA GLU A 205 -0.40 -2.44 -6.06
C GLU A 205 -1.21 -2.43 -4.77
N GLY A 206 -0.57 -2.35 -3.62
CA GLY A 206 -1.21 -2.18 -2.31
C GLY A 206 -1.44 -0.73 -1.91
N CYS A 207 -0.85 0.22 -2.63
CA CYS A 207 -1.16 1.65 -2.47
C CYS A 207 -2.58 1.92 -2.95
N MET A 208 -3.48 2.37 -2.05
CA MET A 208 -4.90 2.57 -2.34
C MET A 208 -5.42 3.86 -1.73
N SER A 209 -6.44 4.47 -2.35
CA SER A 209 -7.20 5.60 -1.78
C SER A 209 -6.27 6.77 -1.38
N ALA A 210 -6.26 7.22 -0.11
CA ALA A 210 -5.39 8.30 0.37
C ALA A 210 -3.90 8.09 0.08
N CYS A 211 -3.44 6.83 -0.05
CA CYS A 211 -2.08 6.56 -0.50
C CYS A 211 -1.87 6.98 -1.96
N GLU A 212 -2.85 6.74 -2.84
CA GLU A 212 -2.78 7.19 -4.24
C GLU A 212 -2.87 8.73 -4.33
N HIS A 213 -3.65 9.35 -3.45
CA HIS A 213 -3.72 10.80 -3.33
C HIS A 213 -2.36 11.40 -2.93
N PHE A 214 -1.69 10.80 -1.93
CA PHE A 214 -0.31 11.15 -1.55
C PHE A 214 0.66 11.01 -2.74
N VAL A 215 0.65 9.85 -3.40
CA VAL A 215 1.53 9.56 -4.55
C VAL A 215 1.30 10.58 -5.67
N SER A 216 0.05 10.89 -5.98
CA SER A 216 -0.33 11.86 -7.02
C SER A 216 0.13 13.28 -6.66
N GLY A 217 -0.04 13.71 -5.40
CA GLY A 217 0.44 15.00 -4.92
C GLY A 217 1.96 15.12 -4.96
N MET A 218 2.67 14.05 -4.59
CA MET A 218 4.13 13.99 -4.68
C MET A 218 4.62 14.01 -6.13
N ASP A 219 3.98 13.27 -7.05
CA ASP A 219 4.31 13.25 -8.47
C ASP A 219 4.07 14.62 -9.12
N ALA A 220 2.94 15.26 -8.80
CA ALA A 220 2.61 16.61 -9.28
C ALA A 220 3.61 17.68 -8.82
N SER A 221 4.39 17.43 -7.77
CA SER A 221 5.48 18.32 -7.34
C SER A 221 6.62 18.40 -8.36
N GLY A 222 6.81 17.36 -9.17
CA GLY A 222 7.86 17.26 -10.20
C GLY A 222 9.28 17.07 -9.67
N ILE A 223 9.45 16.85 -8.35
CA ILE A 223 10.76 16.80 -7.69
C ILE A 223 11.12 15.42 -7.15
N ILE A 224 10.28 14.42 -7.37
CA ILE A 224 10.45 13.07 -6.82
C ILE A 224 10.66 12.02 -7.91
N LEU A 225 11.14 10.84 -7.50
CA LEU A 225 11.19 9.63 -8.31
C LEU A 225 10.21 8.61 -7.77
N LEU A 226 9.22 8.20 -8.55
CA LEU A 226 8.37 7.05 -8.23
C LEU A 226 9.09 5.75 -8.62
N VAL A 227 9.15 4.78 -7.70
CA VAL A 227 9.80 3.49 -7.89
C VAL A 227 8.85 2.37 -7.50
N GLY A 228 8.61 1.43 -8.41
CA GLY A 228 7.75 0.27 -8.15
C GLY A 228 6.81 -0.05 -9.31
N VAL A 229 5.62 -0.55 -8.98
CA VAL A 229 4.56 -0.87 -9.94
C VAL A 229 3.35 0.04 -9.71
N SER A 230 2.40 0.04 -10.67
CA SER A 230 1.19 0.85 -10.56
C SER A 230 0.42 0.55 -9.28
N THR A 231 -0.09 1.59 -8.66
CA THR A 231 -1.00 1.54 -7.51
C THR A 231 -2.30 0.81 -7.85
N THR A 232 -3.17 0.60 -6.88
CA THR A 232 -4.43 -0.13 -7.03
C THR A 232 -5.35 0.49 -8.10
N GLY A 233 -5.40 1.82 -8.22
CA GLY A 233 -6.39 2.53 -9.04
C GLY A 233 -7.78 2.54 -8.38
N ALA A 234 -7.83 2.67 -7.06
CA ALA A 234 -9.05 2.63 -6.25
C ALA A 234 -9.24 3.93 -5.44
N GLY A 235 -8.96 5.07 -6.08
CA GLY A 235 -9.30 6.38 -5.56
C GLY A 235 -10.82 6.62 -5.66
N GLY A 236 -11.45 7.04 -4.55
CA GLY A 236 -12.87 7.39 -4.57
C GLY A 236 -13.53 7.39 -3.20
N TRP A 237 -14.66 8.07 -3.10
CA TRP A 237 -15.43 8.15 -1.87
C TRP A 237 -16.25 6.88 -1.65
N ILE A 238 -16.08 6.24 -0.50
CA ILE A 238 -16.90 5.10 -0.09
C ILE A 238 -18.22 5.62 0.46
N ARG A 239 -19.34 5.08 -0.03
CA ARG A 239 -20.68 5.31 0.52
C ARG A 239 -21.26 3.99 0.98
N SER A 240 -21.71 3.95 2.22
CA SER A 240 -22.50 2.83 2.75
C SER A 240 -23.97 3.03 2.37
N VAL A 241 -24.59 1.96 1.91
CA VAL A 241 -26.04 1.91 1.64
C VAL A 241 -26.59 0.71 2.39
N ASP A 242 -27.60 0.95 3.22
CA ASP A 242 -28.32 -0.13 3.87
C ASP A 242 -29.20 -0.84 2.83
N LEU A 243 -28.98 -2.12 2.66
CA LEU A 243 -29.84 -2.95 1.81
C LEU A 243 -31.04 -3.43 2.62
N PRO A 244 -32.26 -3.43 2.07
CA PRO A 244 -33.40 -4.04 2.74
C PRO A 244 -33.10 -5.52 2.95
N GLY A 245 -33.31 -5.99 4.20
CA GLY A 245 -33.14 -7.37 4.63
C GLY A 245 -34.27 -8.27 4.16
#